data_709daf08adadcd7be96fc05f107dd953
#
_entry.id   709daf08adadcd7be96fc05f107dd953
#
_cell.length_a   1.000
_cell.length_b   1.000
_cell.length_c   1.000
_cell.angle_alpha   90.00
_cell.angle_beta   90.00
_cell.angle_gamma   90.00
#
_symmetry.space_group_name_H-M   'P 1'
#
loop_
_entity.id
_entity.type
_entity.pdbx_description
1 polymer ?
#
loop_
_entity_poly.entity_id
_entity_poly.type
_entity_poly.pdbx_seq_one_letter_code
_entity_poly.pdbx_strand_id
1 'polypeptide(L)' 'MEIIYMPRLGQTMESGIVLRWRANLHDVVAQGDPLYDVETEKVEIEVEAKVALRVARFIAEIGTEIAVGDMVMVVASI' A
#
# COMPACT_ATOMS: atom_id res chain seq x y z
N MET A 1 14.29 7.90 1.65
CA MET A 1 13.12 7.33 0.97
C MET A 1 13.00 5.87 1.33
N GLU A 2 11.78 5.41 1.50
CA GLU A 2 11.51 4.03 1.86
C GLU A 2 10.51 3.43 0.89
N ILE A 3 10.60 2.12 0.69
CA ILE A 3 9.68 1.39 -0.17
C ILE A 3 8.69 0.65 0.72
N ILE A 4 7.40 0.76 0.37
CA ILE A 4 6.36 -0.05 0.97
C ILE A 4 6.14 -1.24 0.05
N TYR A 5 6.28 -2.44 0.62
CA TYR A 5 6.09 -3.70 -0.09
C TYR A 5 4.70 -4.23 0.19
N MET A 6 4.19 -5.06 -0.73
CA MET A 6 2.90 -5.72 -0.52
C MET A 6 2.98 -6.57 0.74
N PRO A 7 2.20 -6.24 1.79
CA PRO A 7 2.29 -6.97 3.06
C PRO A 7 1.53 -8.29 2.99
N ARG A 8 1.91 -9.21 3.85
CA ARG A 8 1.14 -10.43 4.06
C ARG A 8 0.05 -10.10 5.09
N LEU A 9 -1.17 -10.03 4.63
CA LEU A 9 -2.31 -9.64 5.46
C LEU A 9 -3.14 -10.84 5.95
N GLY A 10 -2.74 -12.05 5.57
CA GLY A 10 -3.35 -13.29 6.02
C GLY A 10 -2.36 -14.43 5.85
N GLN A 11 -2.59 -15.55 6.56
CA GLN A 11 -1.62 -16.63 6.60
C GLN A 11 -1.34 -17.27 5.24
N THR A 12 -2.35 -17.31 4.39
CA THR A 12 -2.24 -17.96 3.08
C THR A 12 -2.16 -16.97 1.93
N MET A 13 -2.07 -15.68 2.22
CA MET A 13 -1.99 -14.66 1.19
C MET A 13 -0.66 -14.72 0.45
N GLU A 14 -0.70 -14.87 -0.86
CA GLU A 14 0.48 -14.90 -1.73
C GLU A 14 0.58 -13.63 -2.57
N SER A 15 -0.54 -12.96 -2.83
CA SER A 15 -0.59 -11.77 -3.65
C SER A 15 -1.81 -10.94 -3.27
N GLY A 16 -1.85 -9.71 -3.77
CA GLY A 16 -2.99 -8.82 -3.62
C GLY A 16 -3.09 -7.88 -4.80
N ILE A 17 -4.23 -7.23 -4.93
CA ILE A 17 -4.50 -6.27 -5.98
C ILE A 17 -4.79 -4.94 -5.32
N VAL A 18 -4.05 -3.90 -5.69
CA VAL A 18 -4.33 -2.55 -5.22
C VAL A 18 -5.57 -2.06 -5.94
N LEU A 19 -6.65 -1.81 -5.21
CA LEU A 19 -7.92 -1.38 -5.78
C LEU A 19 -7.99 0.13 -5.96
N ARG A 20 -7.45 0.86 -5.00
CA ARG A 20 -7.45 2.33 -5.04
C ARG A 20 -6.41 2.89 -4.08
N TRP A 21 -5.86 4.04 -4.46
CA TRP A 21 -5.01 4.82 -3.58
C TRP A 21 -5.90 5.73 -2.71
N ARG A 22 -5.56 5.82 -1.43
CA ARG A 22 -6.31 6.66 -0.48
C ARG A 22 -5.63 8.00 -0.23
N ALA A 23 -4.45 8.21 -0.80
CA ALA A 23 -3.70 9.45 -0.71
C ALA A 23 -3.20 9.81 -2.10
N ASN A 24 -3.00 11.09 -2.33
CA ASN A 24 -2.50 11.59 -3.61
C ASN A 24 -0.98 11.70 -3.57
N LEU A 25 -0.38 11.79 -4.75
CA LEU A 25 1.06 12.02 -4.87
C LEU A 25 1.44 13.28 -4.12
N HIS A 26 2.51 13.21 -3.33
CA HIS A 26 3.07 14.27 -2.50
C HIS A 26 2.26 14.63 -1.25
N ASP A 27 1.13 13.97 -1.00
CA ASP A 27 0.37 14.18 0.22
C ASP A 27 1.16 13.74 1.45
N VAL A 28 0.96 14.45 2.55
CA VAL A 28 1.41 14.04 3.88
C VAL A 28 0.30 13.21 4.49
N VAL A 29 0.65 12.01 4.95
CA VAL A 29 -0.29 11.07 5.55
C VAL A 29 0.12 10.85 7.00
N ALA A 30 -0.82 11.00 7.91
CA ALA A 30 -0.57 10.79 9.33
C ALA A 30 -0.54 9.30 9.65
N GLN A 31 0.13 8.94 10.73
CA GLN A 31 0.09 7.57 11.23
C GLN A 31 -1.35 7.14 11.45
N GLY A 32 -1.71 5.96 10.94
CA GLY A 32 -3.06 5.41 11.08
C GLY A 32 -4.02 5.80 9.97
N ASP A 33 -3.66 6.77 9.12
CA ASP A 33 -4.51 7.14 7.99
C ASP A 33 -4.35 6.14 6.84
N PRO A 34 -5.40 5.95 6.04
CA PRO A 34 -5.36 4.95 4.97
C PRO A 34 -4.42 5.38 3.84
N LEU A 35 -3.68 4.41 3.30
CA LEU A 35 -2.80 4.59 2.15
C LEU A 35 -3.41 4.02 0.88
N TYR A 36 -3.91 2.82 0.94
CA TYR A 36 -4.51 2.15 -0.22
C TYR A 36 -5.37 0.97 0.24
N ASP A 37 -6.25 0.53 -0.65
CA ASP A 37 -7.07 -0.65 -0.42
C ASP A 37 -6.53 -1.80 -1.25
N VAL A 38 -6.48 -2.99 -0.66
CA VAL A 38 -6.00 -4.22 -1.29
C VAL A 38 -7.11 -5.24 -1.30
N GLU A 39 -7.32 -5.86 -2.45
CA GLU A 39 -8.19 -7.02 -2.56
C GLU A 39 -7.34 -8.28 -2.48
N THR A 40 -7.71 -9.18 -1.59
CA THR A 40 -7.19 -10.54 -1.54
C THR A 40 -8.27 -11.46 -2.09
N GLU A 41 -7.98 -12.75 -2.21
CA GLU A 41 -8.99 -13.67 -2.71
C GLU A 41 -10.25 -13.76 -1.83
N LYS A 42 -10.19 -13.29 -0.60
CA LYS A 42 -11.30 -13.40 0.35
C LYS A 42 -11.93 -12.09 0.76
N VAL A 43 -11.15 -11.02 0.91
CA VAL A 43 -11.61 -9.76 1.49
C VAL A 43 -10.89 -8.57 0.89
N GLU A 44 -11.47 -7.38 1.08
CA GLU A 44 -10.78 -6.11 0.85
C GLU A 44 -10.26 -5.61 2.18
N ILE A 45 -9.04 -5.12 2.19
CA ILE A 45 -8.36 -4.63 3.38
C ILE A 45 -7.82 -3.25 3.13
N GLU A 46 -8.06 -2.33 4.07
CA GLU A 46 -7.47 -1.01 4.03
C GLU A 46 -6.10 -1.06 4.69
N VAL A 47 -5.07 -0.64 3.97
CA VAL A 47 -3.71 -0.57 4.49
C VAL A 47 -3.42 0.83 4.96
N GLU A 48 -3.04 0.97 6.22
CA GLU A 48 -2.80 2.25 6.88
C GLU A 48 -1.32 2.57 6.95
N ALA A 49 -1.02 3.86 7.05
CA ALA A 49 0.35 4.30 7.30
C ALA A 49 0.75 3.92 8.73
N LYS A 50 1.88 3.25 8.88
CA LYS A 50 2.40 2.84 10.20
C LYS A 50 3.13 3.98 10.90
N VAL A 51 3.59 4.96 10.12
CA VAL A 51 4.22 6.19 10.61
C VAL A 51 3.77 7.33 9.71
N ALA A 52 3.89 8.56 10.17
CA ALA A 52 3.63 9.72 9.32
C ALA A 52 4.63 9.73 8.16
N LEU A 53 4.14 10.03 6.96
CA LEU A 53 4.96 9.96 5.75
C LEU A 53 4.43 10.91 4.67
N ARG A 54 5.22 11.08 3.61
CA ARG A 54 4.80 11.78 2.39
C ARG A 54 4.84 10.78 1.24
N VAL A 55 3.82 10.77 0.42
CA VAL A 55 3.76 9.89 -0.76
C VAL A 55 4.69 10.44 -1.83
N ALA A 56 5.71 9.65 -2.20
CA ALA A 56 6.71 10.07 -3.17
C ALA A 56 6.46 9.50 -4.57
N ARG A 57 5.96 8.27 -4.67
CA ARG A 57 5.74 7.62 -5.96
C ARG A 57 4.86 6.40 -5.81
N PHE A 58 3.95 6.20 -6.77
CA PHE A 58 3.19 4.96 -6.88
C PHE A 58 3.95 4.01 -7.81
N ILE A 59 4.14 2.76 -7.40
CA ILE A 59 4.82 1.74 -8.21
C ILE A 59 3.82 0.72 -8.75
N ALA A 60 2.93 0.21 -7.90
CA ALA A 60 1.95 -0.79 -8.30
C ALA A 60 0.88 -0.14 -9.18
N GLU A 61 0.45 -0.87 -10.21
CA GLU A 61 -0.68 -0.45 -11.03
C GLU A 61 -1.98 -0.98 -10.40
N ILE A 62 -2.98 -0.11 -10.32
CA ILE A 62 -4.31 -0.48 -9.84
C ILE A 62 -4.85 -1.61 -10.73
N GLY A 63 -5.41 -2.65 -10.09
CA GLY A 63 -6.02 -3.76 -10.81
C GLY A 63 -5.05 -4.86 -11.19
N THR A 64 -3.75 -4.70 -10.92
CA THR A 64 -2.74 -5.69 -11.23
C THR A 64 -2.39 -6.49 -9.98
N GLU A 65 -2.25 -7.79 -10.13
CA GLU A 65 -1.84 -8.67 -9.03
C GLU A 65 -0.37 -8.43 -8.68
N ILE A 66 -0.12 -8.17 -7.39
CA ILE A 66 1.22 -7.91 -6.86
C ILE A 66 1.54 -8.99 -5.83
N ALA A 67 2.67 -9.64 -6.00
CA ALA A 67 3.10 -10.67 -5.05
C ALA A 67 3.47 -10.05 -3.70
N VAL A 68 3.21 -10.77 -2.62
CA VAL A 68 3.69 -10.39 -1.29
C VAL A 68 5.20 -10.19 -1.36
N GLY A 69 5.68 -9.06 -0.86
CA GLY A 69 7.09 -8.70 -0.91
C GLY A 69 7.52 -7.85 -2.09
N ASP A 70 6.66 -7.70 -3.10
CA ASP A 70 6.95 -6.82 -4.23
C ASP A 70 6.60 -5.37 -3.89
N MET A 71 7.19 -4.44 -4.63
CA MET A 71 7.07 -3.01 -4.35
C MET A 71 5.68 -2.47 -4.68
N VAL A 72 5.13 -1.68 -3.78
CA VAL A 72 3.83 -1.03 -3.96
C VAL A 72 3.99 0.46 -4.18
N MET A 73 4.74 1.14 -3.32
CA MET A 73 4.91 2.59 -3.41
C MET A 73 6.19 3.02 -2.70
N VAL A 74 6.63 4.22 -3.03
CA VAL A 74 7.77 4.88 -2.37
C VAL A 74 7.23 6.02 -1.51
N VAL A 75 7.73 6.11 -0.29
CA VAL A 75 7.36 7.16 0.66
C VAL A 75 8.61 7.80 1.24
N ALA A 76 8.44 9.01 1.75
CA ALA A 76 9.50 9.72 2.47
C ALA A 76 9.07 9.89 3.91
N SER A 77 10.01 9.70 4.84
CA SER A 77 9.78 9.98 6.26
C SER A 77 9.61 11.48 6.47
N ILE A 78 8.83 11.82 7.46
CA ILE A 78 8.62 13.22 7.85
C ILE A 78 9.31 13.49 9.17
#